data_ba5455c37786f6f5fdc96b7a89b1ea4e
#
_entry.id   ba5455c37786f6f5fdc96b7a89b1ea4e
#
_cell.length_a   1.000
_cell.length_b   1.000
_cell.length_c   1.000
_cell.angle_alpha   90.00
_cell.angle_beta   90.00
_cell.angle_gamma   90.00
#
_symmetry.space_group_name_H-M   'P 1'
#
loop_
_entity.id
_entity.type
_entity.pdbx_description
1 polymer ?
#
loop_
_entity_poly.entity_id
_entity_poly.type
_entity_poly.pdbx_seq_one_letter_code
_entity_poly.pdbx_strand_id
1 'polypeptide(L)'
;MGPIIGGYLTEGASWRWVYWATSIVQGVLVIFCLFIFKETYAPVILERRARRKRTETGDERYYTAVARLHQGRSVRSIAQQSLSRPLRLLAFHPIIQAMASLGAFYYGILYIVVATFSTMYITVYHESVATSGLHYIAHAVGEIAGSLIGGPLTDFVYRRLKAKGGQGDVPEYRVPLILPGAIIAPLGLFLYGWTIHFRTPWPVVDLGIVIIDFGLQIASQTIQAYIIDAYSDHVSSAIAAAQFLKSLTAFAFPLIANKLYEALGYGWGNSTLAFIGLGIGVPAPILIWVYGSRLRLKNTSSY
;
A
#
# COMPACT_ATOMS: atom_id res chain seq x y z
N MET A 1 0.42 14.15 -8.44
CA MET A 1 1.23 15.34 -8.88
C MET A 1 2.37 14.96 -9.84
N GLY A 2 3.10 13.85 -9.65
CA GLY A 2 4.19 13.42 -10.53
C GLY A 2 3.84 13.40 -12.03
N PRO A 3 2.81 12.67 -12.46
CA PRO A 3 2.44 12.58 -13.88
C PRO A 3 2.04 13.91 -14.50
N ILE A 4 1.42 14.83 -13.74
CA ILE A 4 1.05 16.17 -14.21
C ILE A 4 2.31 16.95 -14.54
N ILE A 5 3.20 17.09 -13.58
CA ILE A 5 4.48 17.82 -13.78
C ILE A 5 5.32 17.14 -14.87
N GLY A 6 5.37 15.80 -14.87
CA GLY A 6 6.09 15.02 -15.86
C GLY A 6 5.55 15.22 -17.29
N GLY A 7 4.24 15.27 -17.46
CA GLY A 7 3.59 15.53 -18.75
C GLY A 7 4.00 16.89 -19.34
N TYR A 8 3.85 17.96 -18.57
CA TYR A 8 4.25 19.30 -19.00
C TYR A 8 5.75 19.46 -19.26
N LEU A 9 6.60 18.86 -18.41
CA LEU A 9 8.04 18.89 -18.62
C LEU A 9 8.47 18.11 -19.88
N THR A 10 7.80 17.00 -20.16
CA THR A 10 8.12 16.18 -21.33
C THR A 10 7.71 16.89 -22.63
N GLU A 11 6.56 17.56 -22.63
CA GLU A 11 6.05 18.29 -23.79
C GLU A 11 6.81 19.61 -24.02
N GLY A 12 7.08 20.37 -22.94
CA GLY A 12 7.72 21.69 -23.04
C GLY A 12 9.26 21.70 -23.20
N ALA A 13 9.93 20.65 -22.73
CA ALA A 13 11.38 20.59 -22.78
C ALA A 13 11.91 19.26 -23.32
N SER A 14 11.99 18.25 -22.49
CA SER A 14 12.29 16.85 -22.90
C SER A 14 12.10 15.90 -21.73
N TRP A 15 11.94 14.60 -22.01
CA TRP A 15 11.83 13.56 -20.99
C TRP A 15 13.01 13.51 -20.01
N ARG A 16 14.22 13.98 -20.43
CA ARG A 16 15.41 14.06 -19.57
C ARG A 16 15.23 15.04 -18.42
N TRP A 17 14.50 16.14 -18.65
CA TRP A 17 14.21 17.13 -17.62
C TRP A 17 13.35 16.58 -16.49
N VAL A 18 12.52 15.58 -16.73
CA VAL A 18 11.76 14.92 -15.67
C VAL A 18 12.70 14.30 -14.62
N TYR A 19 13.77 13.64 -15.07
CA TYR A 19 14.77 13.06 -14.16
C TYR A 19 15.61 14.14 -13.45
N TRP A 20 16.04 15.17 -14.19
CA TRP A 20 16.80 16.26 -13.59
C TRP A 20 15.98 17.01 -12.53
N ALA A 21 14.75 17.41 -12.85
CA ALA A 21 13.87 18.12 -11.92
C ALA A 21 13.59 17.26 -10.68
N THR A 22 13.26 15.98 -10.85
CA THR A 22 13.04 15.05 -9.73
C THR A 22 14.28 14.93 -8.85
N SER A 23 15.47 14.76 -9.45
CA SER A 23 16.73 14.64 -8.72
C SER A 23 17.09 15.92 -7.96
N ILE A 24 16.88 17.10 -8.56
CA ILE A 24 17.13 18.38 -7.92
C ILE A 24 16.19 18.57 -6.71
N VAL A 25 14.88 18.35 -6.90
CA VAL A 25 13.89 18.47 -5.82
C VAL A 25 14.22 17.49 -4.69
N GLN A 26 14.54 16.24 -5.02
CA GLN A 26 14.93 15.24 -4.03
C GLN A 26 16.22 15.64 -3.29
N GLY A 27 17.22 16.14 -4.00
CA GLY A 27 18.46 16.65 -3.38
C GLY A 27 18.20 17.80 -2.41
N VAL A 28 17.38 18.78 -2.81
CA VAL A 28 16.99 19.90 -1.94
C VAL A 28 16.23 19.39 -0.70
N LEU A 29 15.28 18.48 -0.87
CA LEU A 29 14.54 17.89 0.25
C LEU A 29 15.45 17.12 1.20
N VAL A 30 16.41 16.33 0.71
CA VAL A 30 17.38 15.62 1.56
C VAL A 30 18.21 16.61 2.38
N ILE A 31 18.74 17.67 1.74
CA ILE A 31 19.49 18.71 2.44
C ILE A 31 18.63 19.36 3.52
N PHE A 32 17.41 19.76 3.19
CA PHE A 32 16.46 20.34 4.12
C PHE A 32 16.17 19.41 5.31
N CYS A 33 15.96 18.13 5.05
CA CYS A 33 15.72 17.12 6.08
C CYS A 33 16.93 16.96 7.02
N LEU A 34 18.15 16.99 6.51
CA LEU A 34 19.37 16.88 7.34
C LEU A 34 19.50 18.02 8.36
N PHE A 35 19.03 19.22 8.03
CA PHE A 35 19.09 20.36 8.96
C PHE A 35 17.91 20.44 9.93
N ILE A 36 16.73 19.98 9.54
CA ILE A 36 15.49 20.14 10.32
C ILE A 36 15.15 18.91 11.15
N PHE A 37 15.37 17.71 10.63
CA PHE A 37 15.00 16.50 11.36
C PHE A 37 15.99 16.19 12.47
N LYS A 38 15.50 16.28 13.71
CA LYS A 38 16.20 15.77 14.89
C LYS A 38 15.88 14.28 15.06
N GLU A 39 16.83 13.56 15.65
CA GLU A 39 16.64 12.16 16.00
C GLU A 39 15.45 11.99 16.97
N THR A 40 14.46 11.22 16.57
CA THR A 40 13.25 10.93 17.36
C THR A 40 13.14 9.47 17.79
N TYR A 41 14.02 8.60 17.28
CA TYR A 41 13.99 7.18 17.60
C TYR A 41 14.41 6.92 19.05
N ALA A 42 13.46 6.48 19.87
CA ALA A 42 13.63 6.34 21.31
C ALA A 42 14.88 5.52 21.71
N PRO A 43 15.21 4.35 21.09
CA PRO A 43 16.41 3.60 21.42
C PRO A 43 17.70 4.39 21.26
N VAL A 44 17.83 5.18 20.18
CA VAL A 44 19.02 6.02 19.93
C VAL A 44 19.11 7.15 20.93
N ILE A 45 17.98 7.82 21.23
CA ILE A 45 17.96 8.90 22.23
C ILE A 45 18.32 8.38 23.61
N LEU A 46 17.76 7.23 24.00
CA LEU A 46 18.04 6.60 25.30
C LEU A 46 19.50 6.17 25.40
N GLU A 47 20.08 5.58 24.33
CA GLU A 47 21.48 5.20 24.32
C GLU A 47 22.42 6.42 24.41
N ARG A 48 22.12 7.52 23.71
CA ARG A 48 22.84 8.79 23.83
C ARG A 48 22.78 9.32 25.28
N ARG A 49 21.62 9.25 25.93
CA ARG A 49 21.45 9.64 27.34
C ARG A 49 22.21 8.73 28.29
N ALA A 50 22.16 7.43 28.08
CA ALA A 50 22.91 6.46 28.90
C ALA A 50 24.42 6.69 28.77
N ARG A 51 24.92 6.89 27.54
CA ARG A 51 26.35 7.20 27.28
C ARG A 51 26.79 8.50 27.96
N ARG A 52 25.96 9.56 27.86
CA ARG A 52 26.23 10.83 28.52
C ARG A 52 26.31 10.67 30.05
N LYS A 53 25.38 9.94 30.67
CA LYS A 53 25.39 9.68 32.10
C LYS A 53 26.62 8.85 32.53
N ARG A 54 27.02 7.86 31.75
CA ARG A 54 28.28 7.10 32.01
C ARG A 54 29.51 8.03 32.04
N THR A 55 29.57 8.98 31.11
CA THR A 55 30.67 9.97 31.06
C THR A 55 30.65 10.94 32.24
N GLU A 56 29.44 11.39 32.66
CA GLU A 56 29.26 12.38 33.75
C GLU A 56 29.47 11.76 35.14
N THR A 57 29.09 10.47 35.35
CA THR A 57 29.12 9.83 36.69
C THR A 57 30.24 8.82 36.86
N GLY A 58 30.93 8.41 35.78
CA GLY A 58 31.91 7.31 35.82
C GLY A 58 31.28 5.93 36.08
N ASP A 59 29.95 5.81 36.15
CA ASP A 59 29.25 4.57 36.46
C ASP A 59 28.79 3.85 35.17
N GLU A 60 29.39 2.69 34.88
CA GLU A 60 29.07 1.89 33.70
C GLU A 60 27.72 1.15 33.81
N ARG A 61 27.00 1.23 34.94
CA ARG A 61 25.71 0.58 35.13
C ARG A 61 24.58 1.22 34.37
N TYR A 62 24.78 2.42 33.78
CA TYR A 62 23.79 3.06 32.92
C TYR A 62 23.75 2.40 31.52
N TYR A 63 22.81 1.51 31.29
CA TYR A 63 22.55 0.88 29.98
C TYR A 63 21.05 0.92 29.63
N THR A 64 20.76 0.82 28.36
CA THR A 64 19.37 0.75 27.88
C THR A 64 18.92 -0.72 27.81
N ALA A 65 17.61 -0.97 27.96
CA ALA A 65 17.04 -2.32 27.79
C ALA A 65 17.39 -2.90 26.41
N VAL A 66 17.39 -2.06 25.38
CA VAL A 66 17.74 -2.46 24.01
C VAL A 66 19.22 -2.84 23.88
N ALA A 67 20.13 -2.07 24.48
CA ALA A 67 21.55 -2.40 24.50
C ALA A 67 21.81 -3.74 25.18
N ARG A 68 21.08 -4.04 26.27
CA ARG A 68 21.17 -5.32 26.98
C ARG A 68 20.69 -6.50 26.14
N LEU A 69 19.58 -6.32 25.39
CA LEU A 69 19.06 -7.36 24.48
C LEU A 69 19.99 -7.64 23.29
N HIS A 70 20.80 -6.65 22.90
CA HIS A 70 21.76 -6.78 21.79
C HIS A 70 23.19 -7.07 22.23
N GLN A 71 23.46 -7.20 23.54
CA GLN A 71 24.80 -7.57 24.07
C GLN A 71 25.27 -8.90 23.45
N GLY A 72 26.44 -8.86 22.79
CA GLY A 72 27.03 -10.04 22.14
C GLY A 72 26.52 -10.36 20.72
N ARG A 73 25.58 -9.61 20.16
CA ARG A 73 25.13 -9.82 18.78
C ARG A 73 25.91 -8.96 17.79
N SER A 74 26.45 -9.58 16.75
CA SER A 74 27.12 -8.88 15.66
C SER A 74 26.09 -8.06 14.85
N VAL A 75 26.48 -6.88 14.36
CA VAL A 75 25.67 -6.06 13.43
C VAL A 75 25.20 -6.88 12.23
N ARG A 76 26.06 -7.78 11.72
CA ARG A 76 25.74 -8.68 10.63
C ARG A 76 24.59 -9.64 10.97
N SER A 77 24.58 -10.20 12.19
CA SER A 77 23.51 -11.11 12.62
C SER A 77 22.17 -10.38 12.78
N ILE A 78 22.20 -9.14 13.29
CA ILE A 78 21.02 -8.30 13.42
C ILE A 78 20.46 -7.94 12.03
N ALA A 79 21.33 -7.53 11.11
CA ALA A 79 20.95 -7.22 9.74
C ALA A 79 20.37 -8.45 9.00
N GLN A 80 21.03 -9.60 9.12
CA GLN A 80 20.55 -10.86 8.53
C GLN A 80 19.19 -11.26 9.10
N GLN A 81 18.98 -11.14 10.40
CA GLN A 81 17.71 -11.42 11.05
C GLN A 81 16.62 -10.46 10.57
N SER A 82 16.93 -9.17 10.45
CA SER A 82 15.98 -8.13 10.00
C SER A 82 15.57 -8.32 8.54
N LEU A 83 16.49 -8.76 7.68
CA LEU A 83 16.22 -9.03 6.26
C LEU A 83 15.49 -10.36 6.03
N SER A 84 15.80 -11.38 6.81
CA SER A 84 15.17 -12.70 6.65
C SER A 84 13.78 -12.78 7.28
N ARG A 85 13.48 -11.99 8.30
CA ARG A 85 12.20 -12.04 9.02
C ARG A 85 10.99 -11.76 8.13
N PRO A 86 10.94 -10.74 7.26
CA PRO A 86 9.81 -10.53 6.34
C PRO A 86 9.55 -11.74 5.43
N LEU A 87 10.62 -12.35 4.89
CA LEU A 87 10.49 -13.52 4.03
C LEU A 87 10.01 -14.76 4.80
N ARG A 88 10.47 -14.93 6.04
CA ARG A 88 9.99 -16.02 6.93
C ARG A 88 8.51 -15.82 7.29
N LEU A 89 8.08 -14.60 7.60
CA LEU A 89 6.67 -14.29 7.83
C LEU A 89 5.83 -14.63 6.61
N LEU A 90 6.29 -14.27 5.42
CA LEU A 90 5.60 -14.57 4.18
C LEU A 90 5.57 -16.07 3.86
N ALA A 91 6.63 -16.82 4.19
CA ALA A 91 6.72 -18.25 3.91
C ALA A 91 5.89 -19.12 4.88
N PHE A 92 5.82 -18.73 6.16
CA PHE A 92 5.31 -19.62 7.21
C PHE A 92 4.04 -19.13 7.92
N HIS A 93 3.60 -17.88 7.70
CA HIS A 93 2.43 -17.32 8.39
C HIS A 93 1.21 -17.20 7.44
N PRO A 94 0.25 -18.13 7.49
CA PRO A 94 -0.88 -18.17 6.55
C PRO A 94 -1.71 -16.90 6.54
N ILE A 95 -1.85 -16.22 7.67
CA ILE A 95 -2.62 -14.98 7.74
C ILE A 95 -1.91 -13.82 7.02
N ILE A 96 -0.56 -13.75 7.12
CA ILE A 96 0.25 -12.79 6.35
C ILE A 96 0.15 -13.11 4.85
N GLN A 97 0.26 -14.38 4.49
CA GLN A 97 0.13 -14.81 3.09
C GLN A 97 -1.22 -14.37 2.51
N ALA A 98 -2.32 -14.62 3.23
CA ALA A 98 -3.66 -14.26 2.77
C ALA A 98 -3.83 -12.73 2.64
N MET A 99 -3.48 -11.97 3.67
CA MET A 99 -3.63 -10.51 3.66
C MET A 99 -2.68 -9.82 2.68
N ALA A 100 -1.42 -10.26 2.64
CA ALA A 100 -0.44 -9.70 1.71
C ALA A 100 -0.79 -10.03 0.25
N SER A 101 -1.27 -11.25 -0.04
CA SER A 101 -1.70 -11.63 -1.39
C SER A 101 -2.93 -10.83 -1.85
N LEU A 102 -3.91 -10.64 -0.97
CA LEU A 102 -5.08 -9.82 -1.27
C LEU A 102 -4.69 -8.36 -1.52
N GLY A 103 -3.84 -7.78 -0.66
CA GLY A 103 -3.32 -6.43 -0.84
C GLY A 103 -2.45 -6.28 -2.09
N ALA A 104 -1.65 -7.29 -2.43
CA ALA A 104 -0.83 -7.32 -3.64
C ALA A 104 -1.69 -7.41 -4.91
N PHE A 105 -2.76 -8.19 -4.88
CA PHE A 105 -3.71 -8.27 -5.99
C PHE A 105 -4.37 -6.91 -6.27
N TYR A 106 -4.88 -6.22 -5.24
CA TYR A 106 -5.46 -4.88 -5.40
C TYR A 106 -4.43 -3.86 -5.91
N TYR A 107 -3.20 -3.94 -5.41
CA TYR A 107 -2.12 -3.08 -5.86
C TYR A 107 -1.72 -3.36 -7.31
N GLY A 108 -1.75 -4.62 -7.73
CA GLY A 108 -1.56 -5.01 -9.12
C GLY A 108 -2.62 -4.43 -10.07
N ILE A 109 -3.91 -4.48 -9.68
CA ILE A 109 -5.00 -3.84 -10.44
C ILE A 109 -4.75 -2.33 -10.57
N LEU A 110 -4.44 -1.65 -9.47
CA LEU A 110 -4.10 -0.22 -9.48
C LEU A 110 -3.00 0.07 -10.50
N TYR A 111 -1.93 -0.72 -10.50
CA TYR A 111 -0.79 -0.51 -11.42
C TYR A 111 -1.10 -0.84 -12.89
N ILE A 112 -2.01 -1.76 -13.19
CA ILE A 112 -2.53 -1.93 -14.56
C ILE A 112 -3.18 -0.63 -15.02
N VAL A 113 -4.10 -0.09 -14.22
CA VAL A 113 -4.84 1.13 -14.56
C VAL A 113 -3.88 2.31 -14.69
N VAL A 114 -3.03 2.57 -13.69
CA VAL A 114 -2.07 3.69 -13.69
C VAL A 114 -1.11 3.63 -14.88
N ALA A 115 -0.58 2.44 -15.19
CA ALA A 115 0.41 2.28 -16.28
C ALA A 115 -0.18 2.50 -17.67
N THR A 116 -1.45 2.19 -17.87
CA THR A 116 -2.13 2.30 -19.16
C THR A 116 -2.94 3.59 -19.33
N PHE A 117 -3.10 4.34 -18.24
CA PHE A 117 -4.01 5.49 -18.17
C PHE A 117 -3.66 6.61 -19.16
N SER A 118 -2.45 7.13 -19.12
CA SER A 118 -2.02 8.18 -20.06
C SER A 118 -2.04 7.70 -21.51
N THR A 119 -1.60 6.46 -21.77
CA THR A 119 -1.61 5.87 -23.12
C THR A 119 -3.02 5.78 -23.67
N MET A 120 -4.02 5.45 -22.83
CA MET A 120 -5.41 5.40 -23.21
C MET A 120 -5.92 6.77 -23.67
N TYR A 121 -5.66 7.84 -22.90
CA TYR A 121 -6.08 9.19 -23.30
C TYR A 121 -5.41 9.66 -24.60
N ILE A 122 -4.14 9.35 -24.79
CA ILE A 122 -3.41 9.70 -26.03
C ILE A 122 -3.94 8.90 -27.23
N THR A 123 -4.21 7.60 -27.08
CA THR A 123 -4.55 6.74 -28.22
C THR A 123 -6.05 6.74 -28.54
N VAL A 124 -6.93 6.81 -27.55
CA VAL A 124 -8.39 6.73 -27.74
C VAL A 124 -9.03 8.11 -27.86
N TYR A 125 -8.59 9.08 -27.05
CA TYR A 125 -9.14 10.44 -27.02
C TYR A 125 -8.28 11.45 -27.80
N HIS A 126 -7.10 11.05 -28.30
CA HIS A 126 -6.18 11.88 -29.08
C HIS A 126 -5.73 13.14 -28.34
N GLU A 127 -5.55 13.03 -27.03
CA GLU A 127 -5.07 14.11 -26.19
C GLU A 127 -3.55 14.24 -26.21
N SER A 128 -3.04 15.44 -25.86
CA SER A 128 -1.60 15.64 -25.69
C SER A 128 -1.08 14.94 -24.44
N VAL A 129 0.23 14.75 -24.36
CA VAL A 129 0.88 14.14 -23.19
C VAL A 129 0.63 14.99 -21.93
N ALA A 130 0.68 16.31 -22.04
CA ALA A 130 0.41 17.20 -20.91
C ALA A 130 -1.04 17.10 -20.44
N THR A 131 -2.02 17.12 -21.36
CA THR A 131 -3.43 17.00 -21.02
C THR A 131 -3.74 15.65 -20.39
N SER A 132 -3.21 14.55 -20.95
CA SER A 132 -3.38 13.22 -20.38
C SER A 132 -2.83 13.12 -18.94
N GLY A 133 -1.78 13.90 -18.62
CA GLY A 133 -1.25 14.03 -17.27
C GLY A 133 -2.22 14.67 -16.27
N LEU A 134 -3.12 15.58 -16.72
CA LEU A 134 -4.09 16.24 -15.84
C LEU A 134 -5.14 15.28 -15.30
N HIS A 135 -5.53 14.27 -16.08
CA HIS A 135 -6.51 13.27 -15.64
C HIS A 135 -6.06 12.44 -14.42
N TYR A 136 -4.75 12.42 -14.10
CA TYR A 136 -4.27 11.84 -12.83
C TYR A 136 -4.80 12.57 -11.58
N ILE A 137 -5.45 13.73 -11.73
CA ILE A 137 -6.20 14.35 -10.64
C ILE A 137 -7.34 13.43 -10.19
N ALA A 138 -7.97 12.68 -11.08
CA ALA A 138 -9.01 11.70 -10.74
C ALA A 138 -8.47 10.62 -9.79
N HIS A 139 -7.27 10.07 -10.06
CA HIS A 139 -6.58 9.16 -9.14
C HIS A 139 -6.37 9.80 -7.76
N ALA A 140 -5.83 11.03 -7.73
CA ALA A 140 -5.59 11.73 -6.47
C ALA A 140 -6.88 11.96 -5.66
N VAL A 141 -7.97 12.33 -6.34
CA VAL A 141 -9.29 12.54 -5.70
C VAL A 141 -9.81 11.23 -5.11
N GLY A 142 -9.75 10.12 -5.86
CA GLY A 142 -10.18 8.81 -5.39
C GLY A 142 -9.38 8.31 -4.19
N GLU A 143 -8.04 8.40 -4.26
CA GLU A 143 -7.14 8.01 -3.16
C GLU A 143 -7.34 8.87 -1.91
N ILE A 144 -7.41 10.20 -2.06
CA ILE A 144 -7.62 11.12 -0.93
C ILE A 144 -8.98 10.87 -0.29
N ALA A 145 -10.05 10.79 -1.08
CA ALA A 145 -11.40 10.52 -0.58
C ALA A 145 -11.46 9.15 0.14
N GLY A 146 -10.89 8.12 -0.47
CA GLY A 146 -10.80 6.78 0.12
C GLY A 146 -9.98 6.78 1.41
N SER A 147 -8.92 7.58 1.48
CA SER A 147 -8.10 7.72 2.69
C SER A 147 -8.82 8.44 3.82
N LEU A 148 -9.44 9.58 3.52
CA LEU A 148 -10.15 10.40 4.50
C LEU A 148 -11.39 9.69 5.08
N ILE A 149 -12.06 8.86 4.29
CA ILE A 149 -13.26 8.14 4.70
C ILE A 149 -12.89 6.76 5.26
N GLY A 150 -12.00 6.04 4.59
CA GLY A 150 -11.66 4.65 4.92
C GLY A 150 -11.02 4.49 6.30
N GLY A 151 -10.07 5.36 6.67
CA GLY A 151 -9.41 5.32 7.98
C GLY A 151 -10.39 5.44 9.15
N PRO A 152 -11.12 6.57 9.28
CA PRO A 152 -12.11 6.75 10.33
C PRO A 152 -13.21 5.68 10.33
N LEU A 153 -13.66 5.25 9.16
CA LEU A 153 -14.67 4.21 9.04
C LEU A 153 -14.17 2.85 9.54
N THR A 154 -12.91 2.51 9.25
CA THR A 154 -12.25 1.30 9.77
C THR A 154 -12.20 1.31 11.29
N ASP A 155 -11.82 2.43 11.88
CA ASP A 155 -11.77 2.58 13.35
C ASP A 155 -13.15 2.58 13.97
N PHE A 156 -14.14 3.19 13.32
CA PHE A 156 -15.53 3.19 13.80
C PHE A 156 -16.11 1.77 13.84
N VAL A 157 -15.95 1.01 12.74
CA VAL A 157 -16.43 -0.39 12.65
C VAL A 157 -15.71 -1.25 13.70
N TYR A 158 -14.39 -1.11 13.81
CA TYR A 158 -13.59 -1.83 14.82
C TYR A 158 -14.10 -1.57 16.23
N ARG A 159 -14.26 -0.31 16.63
CA ARG A 159 -14.75 0.07 17.96
C ARG A 159 -16.16 -0.47 18.23
N ARG A 160 -17.05 -0.40 17.23
CA ARG A 160 -18.42 -0.89 17.37
C ARG A 160 -18.48 -2.41 17.53
N LEU A 161 -17.66 -3.16 16.80
CA LEU A 161 -17.58 -4.62 16.94
C LEU A 161 -16.91 -5.03 18.25
N LYS A 162 -15.85 -4.32 18.65
CA LYS A 162 -15.19 -4.53 19.95
C LYS A 162 -16.14 -4.32 21.12
N ALA A 163 -16.99 -3.30 21.07
CA ALA A 163 -18.00 -3.04 22.11
C ALA A 163 -19.07 -4.14 22.22
N LYS A 164 -19.36 -4.86 21.11
CA LYS A 164 -20.32 -5.97 21.06
C LYS A 164 -19.71 -7.33 21.38
N GLY A 165 -18.42 -7.52 21.06
CA GLY A 165 -17.75 -8.83 21.08
C GLY A 165 -17.06 -9.22 22.38
N GLY A 166 -17.06 -8.36 23.43
CA GLY A 166 -16.43 -8.66 24.71
C GLY A 166 -14.96 -8.25 24.82
N GLN A 167 -14.27 -8.74 25.85
CA GLN A 167 -12.89 -8.33 26.22
C GLN A 167 -11.85 -8.92 25.26
N GLY A 168 -11.08 -8.06 24.59
CA GLY A 168 -9.89 -8.42 23.83
C GLY A 168 -9.71 -7.58 22.56
N ASP A 169 -8.46 -7.38 22.18
CA ASP A 169 -8.09 -6.78 20.90
C ASP A 169 -8.06 -7.88 19.84
N VAL A 170 -9.12 -7.95 19.03
CA VAL A 170 -9.30 -8.94 17.95
C VAL A 170 -9.11 -8.23 16.61
N PRO A 171 -7.96 -8.40 15.95
CA PRO A 171 -7.67 -7.73 14.66
C PRO A 171 -8.72 -8.02 13.58
N GLU A 172 -9.37 -9.17 13.64
CA GLU A 172 -10.41 -9.62 12.73
C GLU A 172 -11.59 -8.63 12.64
N TYR A 173 -11.83 -7.81 13.67
CA TYR A 173 -12.88 -6.78 13.65
C TYR A 173 -12.66 -5.67 12.59
N ARG A 174 -11.47 -5.59 12.00
CA ARG A 174 -11.21 -4.70 10.86
C ARG A 174 -11.66 -5.30 9.52
N VAL A 175 -11.65 -6.62 9.39
CA VAL A 175 -11.86 -7.34 8.12
C VAL A 175 -13.17 -6.98 7.39
N PRO A 176 -14.33 -6.77 8.06
CA PRO A 176 -15.59 -6.48 7.37
C PRO A 176 -15.52 -5.27 6.42
N LEU A 177 -14.65 -4.29 6.70
CA LEU A 177 -14.54 -3.10 5.86
C LEU A 177 -13.74 -3.33 4.58
N ILE A 178 -13.07 -4.47 4.42
CA ILE A 178 -12.47 -4.85 3.13
C ILE A 178 -13.57 -5.10 2.08
N LEU A 179 -14.74 -5.63 2.51
CA LEU A 179 -15.84 -5.98 1.60
C LEU A 179 -16.39 -4.78 0.79
N PRO A 180 -16.73 -3.63 1.38
CA PRO A 180 -17.13 -2.46 0.61
C PRO A 180 -16.11 -2.08 -0.46
N GLY A 181 -14.83 -2.03 -0.10
CA GLY A 181 -13.77 -1.74 -1.08
C GLY A 181 -13.67 -2.77 -2.19
N ALA A 182 -13.80 -4.07 -1.84
CA ALA A 182 -13.79 -5.20 -2.77
C ALA A 182 -14.98 -5.20 -3.75
N ILE A 183 -16.06 -4.49 -3.46
CA ILE A 183 -17.22 -4.34 -4.34
C ILE A 183 -17.13 -3.02 -5.14
N ILE A 184 -16.76 -1.93 -4.49
CA ILE A 184 -16.72 -0.60 -5.10
C ILE A 184 -15.66 -0.54 -6.22
N ALA A 185 -14.47 -1.10 -6.00
CA ALA A 185 -13.40 -1.05 -6.99
C ALA A 185 -13.76 -1.78 -8.31
N PRO A 186 -14.31 -3.01 -8.30
CA PRO A 186 -14.83 -3.66 -9.51
C PRO A 186 -15.95 -2.89 -10.21
N LEU A 187 -16.86 -2.26 -9.47
CA LEU A 187 -17.88 -1.40 -10.07
C LEU A 187 -17.26 -0.22 -10.84
N GLY A 188 -16.22 0.39 -10.26
CA GLY A 188 -15.43 1.39 -10.96
C GLY A 188 -14.73 0.85 -12.21
N LEU A 189 -14.16 -0.38 -12.16
CA LEU A 189 -13.54 -1.02 -13.33
C LEU A 189 -14.54 -1.28 -14.45
N PHE A 190 -15.76 -1.72 -14.14
CA PHE A 190 -16.82 -1.84 -15.16
C PHE A 190 -17.14 -0.48 -15.77
N LEU A 191 -17.35 0.53 -14.96
CA LEU A 191 -17.63 1.88 -15.46
C LEU A 191 -16.48 2.38 -16.34
N TYR A 192 -15.25 2.34 -15.85
CA TYR A 192 -14.05 2.77 -16.57
C TYR A 192 -13.88 2.04 -17.91
N GLY A 193 -13.96 0.71 -17.92
CA GLY A 193 -13.75 -0.09 -19.12
C GLY A 193 -14.79 0.16 -20.21
N TRP A 194 -16.06 0.20 -19.84
CA TRP A 194 -17.15 0.38 -20.81
C TRP A 194 -17.27 1.82 -21.29
N THR A 195 -16.99 2.82 -20.44
CA THR A 195 -16.97 4.22 -20.87
C THR A 195 -15.89 4.49 -21.92
N ILE A 196 -14.71 3.89 -21.79
CA ILE A 196 -13.66 3.96 -22.80
C ILE A 196 -14.09 3.22 -24.08
N HIS A 197 -14.69 2.04 -23.95
CA HIS A 197 -15.14 1.24 -25.10
C HIS A 197 -16.13 2.01 -25.97
N PHE A 198 -17.09 2.72 -25.34
CA PHE A 198 -18.09 3.54 -26.03
C PHE A 198 -17.61 4.98 -26.32
N ARG A 199 -16.36 5.32 -26.00
CA ARG A 199 -15.78 6.67 -26.17
C ARG A 199 -16.66 7.76 -25.58
N THR A 200 -17.16 7.56 -24.36
CA THR A 200 -17.96 8.57 -23.66
C THR A 200 -17.10 9.79 -23.31
N PRO A 201 -17.69 10.95 -22.99
CA PRO A 201 -16.93 12.13 -22.56
C PRO A 201 -16.00 11.81 -21.38
N TRP A 202 -14.79 12.35 -21.41
CA TRP A 202 -13.74 12.10 -20.43
C TRP A 202 -14.15 12.22 -18.93
N PRO A 203 -15.08 13.13 -18.52
CA PRO A 203 -15.44 13.20 -17.09
C PRO A 203 -16.08 11.91 -16.54
N VAL A 204 -16.75 11.13 -17.40
CA VAL A 204 -17.36 9.86 -16.99
C VAL A 204 -16.28 8.77 -16.82
N VAL A 205 -15.24 8.82 -17.66
CA VAL A 205 -14.07 7.94 -17.54
C VAL A 205 -13.32 8.23 -16.24
N ASP A 206 -13.07 9.53 -15.95
CA ASP A 206 -12.42 9.97 -14.72
C ASP A 206 -13.23 9.60 -13.47
N LEU A 207 -14.57 9.67 -13.54
CA LEU A 207 -15.42 9.19 -12.45
C LEU A 207 -15.21 7.69 -12.19
N GLY A 208 -15.04 6.89 -13.24
CA GLY A 208 -14.69 5.48 -13.10
C GLY A 208 -13.41 5.28 -12.31
N ILE A 209 -12.37 6.07 -12.60
CA ILE A 209 -11.08 6.06 -11.88
C ILE A 209 -11.25 6.45 -10.41
N VAL A 210 -11.98 7.53 -10.12
CA VAL A 210 -12.26 7.95 -8.74
C VAL A 210 -12.88 6.81 -7.94
N ILE A 211 -13.84 6.08 -8.53
CA ILE A 211 -14.52 4.96 -7.86
C ILE A 211 -13.57 3.77 -7.65
N ILE A 212 -12.73 3.46 -8.65
CA ILE A 212 -11.71 2.40 -8.51
C ILE A 212 -10.81 2.70 -7.33
N ASP A 213 -10.17 3.87 -7.33
CA ASP A 213 -9.17 4.22 -6.33
C ASP A 213 -9.77 4.38 -4.94
N PHE A 214 -10.97 4.94 -4.85
CA PHE A 214 -11.72 5.01 -3.61
C PHE A 214 -11.93 3.61 -2.99
N GLY A 215 -12.39 2.64 -3.79
CA GLY A 215 -12.59 1.27 -3.33
C GLY A 215 -11.29 0.57 -2.95
N LEU A 216 -10.26 0.67 -3.81
CA LEU A 216 -8.94 0.08 -3.56
C LEU A 216 -8.27 0.67 -2.32
N GLN A 217 -8.42 1.97 -2.08
CA GLN A 217 -7.81 2.65 -0.94
C GLN A 217 -8.44 2.22 0.39
N ILE A 218 -9.77 2.11 0.45
CA ILE A 218 -10.48 1.58 1.63
C ILE A 218 -10.00 0.17 1.95
N ALA A 219 -9.98 -0.73 0.95
CA ALA A 219 -9.53 -2.10 1.15
C ALA A 219 -8.07 -2.17 1.59
N SER A 220 -7.17 -1.42 0.94
CA SER A 220 -5.73 -1.41 1.22
C SER A 220 -5.41 -0.89 2.63
N GLN A 221 -6.05 0.20 3.06
CA GLN A 221 -5.88 0.74 4.42
C GLN A 221 -6.36 -0.25 5.48
N THR A 222 -7.50 -0.89 5.23
CA THR A 222 -8.07 -1.89 6.14
C THR A 222 -7.14 -3.10 6.28
N ILE A 223 -6.60 -3.62 5.16
CA ILE A 223 -5.61 -4.70 5.17
C ILE A 223 -4.36 -4.29 5.94
N GLN A 224 -3.85 -3.09 5.72
CA GLN A 224 -2.67 -2.59 6.41
C GLN A 224 -2.91 -2.45 7.92
N ALA A 225 -4.05 -1.88 8.33
CA ALA A 225 -4.44 -1.76 9.73
C ALA A 225 -4.57 -3.13 10.40
N TYR A 226 -5.16 -4.12 9.72
CA TYR A 226 -5.21 -5.49 10.20
C TYR A 226 -3.81 -6.08 10.44
N ILE A 227 -2.89 -5.93 9.48
CA ILE A 227 -1.51 -6.44 9.61
C ILE A 227 -0.79 -5.79 10.80
N ILE A 228 -0.97 -4.50 11.02
CA ILE A 228 -0.39 -3.77 12.15
C ILE A 228 -0.90 -4.34 13.48
N ASP A 229 -2.21 -4.51 13.62
CA ASP A 229 -2.82 -5.01 14.84
C ASP A 229 -2.50 -6.50 15.10
N ALA A 230 -2.46 -7.31 14.03
CA ALA A 230 -2.19 -8.75 14.15
C ALA A 230 -0.72 -9.07 14.50
N TYR A 231 0.21 -8.16 14.19
CA TYR A 231 1.66 -8.35 14.39
C TYR A 231 2.30 -7.18 15.15
N SER A 232 1.69 -6.76 16.25
CA SER A 232 2.12 -5.61 17.06
C SER A 232 3.60 -5.65 17.47
N ASP A 233 4.16 -6.82 17.76
CA ASP A 233 5.57 -6.99 18.15
C ASP A 233 6.55 -6.89 16.97
N HIS A 234 6.07 -7.10 15.74
CA HIS A 234 6.90 -7.17 14.54
C HIS A 234 6.31 -6.44 13.34
N VAL A 235 5.62 -5.34 13.59
CA VAL A 235 4.89 -4.51 12.60
C VAL A 235 5.73 -4.22 11.35
N SER A 236 6.96 -3.73 11.55
CA SER A 236 7.85 -3.36 10.42
C SER A 236 8.15 -4.55 9.50
N SER A 237 8.37 -5.74 10.06
CA SER A 237 8.66 -6.95 9.27
C SER A 237 7.42 -7.46 8.54
N ALA A 238 6.25 -7.36 9.17
CA ALA A 238 4.99 -7.77 8.56
C ALA A 238 4.57 -6.83 7.41
N ILE A 239 4.74 -5.51 7.60
CA ILE A 239 4.51 -4.53 6.52
C ILE A 239 5.51 -4.74 5.38
N ALA A 240 6.80 -4.99 5.68
CA ALA A 240 7.81 -5.25 4.66
C ALA A 240 7.48 -6.51 3.84
N ALA A 241 6.97 -7.57 4.47
CA ALA A 241 6.51 -8.78 3.81
C ALA A 241 5.34 -8.49 2.83
N ALA A 242 4.35 -7.73 3.28
CA ALA A 242 3.22 -7.32 2.44
C ALA A 242 3.66 -6.40 1.29
N GLN A 243 4.56 -5.45 1.57
CA GLN A 243 5.09 -4.54 0.56
C GLN A 243 5.92 -5.25 -0.51
N PHE A 244 6.65 -6.31 -0.14
CA PHE A 244 7.39 -7.12 -1.10
C PHE A 244 6.46 -7.74 -2.16
N LEU A 245 5.34 -8.35 -1.74
CA LEU A 245 4.36 -8.89 -2.69
C LEU A 245 3.67 -7.80 -3.52
N LYS A 246 3.32 -6.65 -2.92
CA LYS A 246 2.77 -5.51 -3.64
C LYS A 246 3.72 -5.03 -4.74
N SER A 247 5.02 -4.91 -4.44
CA SER A 247 6.03 -4.49 -5.43
C SER A 247 6.18 -5.50 -6.57
N LEU A 248 6.08 -6.79 -6.26
CA LEU A 248 6.15 -7.85 -7.27
C LEU A 248 4.95 -7.80 -8.24
N THR A 249 3.73 -7.61 -7.72
CA THR A 249 2.53 -7.46 -8.57
C THR A 249 2.52 -6.13 -9.33
N ALA A 250 2.99 -5.04 -8.73
CA ALA A 250 3.17 -3.75 -9.40
C ALA A 250 4.13 -3.84 -10.59
N PHE A 251 5.12 -4.72 -10.55
CA PHE A 251 5.99 -5.02 -11.67
C PHE A 251 5.32 -5.95 -12.70
N ALA A 252 4.74 -7.05 -12.25
CA ALA A 252 4.27 -8.12 -13.13
C ALA A 252 2.97 -7.76 -13.87
N PHE A 253 2.02 -7.09 -13.23
CA PHE A 253 0.70 -6.84 -13.81
C PHE A 253 0.72 -5.88 -14.99
N PRO A 254 1.45 -4.75 -14.98
CA PRO A 254 1.56 -3.88 -16.14
C PRO A 254 2.14 -4.56 -17.39
N LEU A 255 3.02 -5.56 -17.22
CA LEU A 255 3.57 -6.32 -18.35
C LEU A 255 2.49 -7.08 -19.14
N ILE A 256 1.42 -7.45 -18.48
CA ILE A 256 0.30 -8.19 -19.09
C ILE A 256 -0.77 -7.22 -19.61
N ALA A 257 -0.82 -5.99 -19.10
CA ALA A 257 -1.88 -5.03 -19.37
C ALA A 257 -2.09 -4.74 -20.86
N ASN A 258 -1.02 -4.47 -21.59
CA ASN A 258 -1.12 -4.16 -23.02
C ASN A 258 -1.69 -5.34 -23.81
N LYS A 259 -1.21 -6.55 -23.57
CA LYS A 259 -1.73 -7.77 -24.22
C LYS A 259 -3.19 -8.03 -23.86
N LEU A 260 -3.58 -7.75 -22.62
CA LEU A 260 -4.97 -7.89 -22.16
C LEU A 260 -5.90 -6.96 -22.94
N TYR A 261 -5.51 -5.67 -23.08
CA TYR A 261 -6.34 -4.69 -23.76
C TYR A 261 -6.29 -4.83 -25.29
N GLU A 262 -5.20 -5.30 -25.89
CA GLU A 262 -5.13 -5.65 -27.30
C GLU A 262 -6.05 -6.83 -27.66
N ALA A 263 -6.12 -7.84 -26.78
CA ALA A 263 -6.92 -9.05 -27.03
C ALA A 263 -8.42 -8.85 -26.74
N LEU A 264 -8.76 -8.14 -25.64
CA LEU A 264 -10.15 -8.04 -25.14
C LEU A 264 -10.75 -6.65 -25.28
N GLY A 265 -9.96 -5.64 -25.65
CA GLY A 265 -10.35 -4.25 -25.59
C GLY A 265 -10.52 -3.76 -24.13
N TYR A 266 -10.75 -2.45 -23.97
CA TYR A 266 -10.87 -1.85 -22.64
C TYR A 266 -12.11 -2.33 -21.86
N GLY A 267 -13.24 -2.55 -22.54
CA GLY A 267 -14.48 -3.00 -21.91
C GLY A 267 -14.34 -4.37 -21.25
N TRP A 268 -14.04 -5.40 -22.04
CA TRP A 268 -13.91 -6.75 -21.54
C TRP A 268 -12.63 -6.97 -20.74
N GLY A 269 -11.53 -6.27 -21.05
CA GLY A 269 -10.29 -6.33 -20.26
C GLY A 269 -10.51 -5.91 -18.82
N ASN A 270 -11.13 -4.73 -18.62
CA ASN A 270 -11.47 -4.26 -17.26
C ASN A 270 -12.57 -5.10 -16.61
N SER A 271 -13.53 -5.61 -17.38
CA SER A 271 -14.56 -6.53 -16.85
C SER A 271 -13.93 -7.84 -16.34
N THR A 272 -12.93 -8.39 -17.03
CA THR A 272 -12.20 -9.57 -16.57
C THR A 272 -11.50 -9.30 -15.24
N LEU A 273 -10.81 -8.15 -15.11
CA LEU A 273 -10.18 -7.74 -13.86
C LEU A 273 -11.22 -7.56 -12.74
N ALA A 274 -12.38 -6.98 -13.06
CA ALA A 274 -13.48 -6.79 -12.12
C ALA A 274 -14.06 -8.13 -11.63
N PHE A 275 -14.31 -9.10 -12.52
CA PHE A 275 -14.80 -10.42 -12.14
C PHE A 275 -13.80 -11.18 -11.29
N ILE A 276 -12.51 -11.16 -11.63
CA ILE A 276 -11.45 -11.74 -10.81
C ILE A 276 -11.40 -11.02 -9.45
N GLY A 277 -11.51 -9.68 -9.45
CA GLY A 277 -11.57 -8.86 -8.25
C GLY A 277 -12.71 -9.23 -7.32
N LEU A 278 -13.91 -9.44 -7.83
CA LEU A 278 -15.08 -9.91 -7.07
C LEU A 278 -14.88 -11.36 -6.58
N GLY A 279 -14.37 -12.24 -7.46
CA GLY A 279 -14.17 -13.66 -7.15
C GLY A 279 -13.13 -13.93 -6.06
N ILE A 280 -12.13 -13.04 -5.92
CA ILE A 280 -11.11 -13.11 -4.86
C ILE A 280 -11.48 -12.19 -3.71
N GLY A 281 -11.85 -10.94 -4.02
CA GLY A 281 -12.01 -9.87 -3.06
C GLY A 281 -13.23 -10.02 -2.13
N VAL A 282 -14.27 -10.73 -2.54
CA VAL A 282 -15.43 -10.97 -1.70
C VAL A 282 -15.25 -12.22 -0.81
N PRO A 283 -14.87 -13.40 -1.35
CA PRO A 283 -14.72 -14.59 -0.50
C PRO A 283 -13.54 -14.49 0.46
N ALA A 284 -12.41 -13.89 0.08
CA ALA A 284 -11.22 -13.86 0.93
C ALA A 284 -11.45 -13.14 2.28
N PRO A 285 -12.02 -11.92 2.35
CA PRO A 285 -12.36 -11.31 3.63
C PRO A 285 -13.35 -12.13 4.46
N ILE A 286 -14.33 -12.77 3.85
CA ILE A 286 -15.30 -13.62 4.56
C ILE A 286 -14.59 -14.82 5.20
N LEU A 287 -13.71 -15.49 4.45
CA LEU A 287 -12.91 -16.59 4.98
C LEU A 287 -11.98 -16.15 6.11
N ILE A 288 -11.36 -14.98 5.97
CA ILE A 288 -10.49 -14.41 7.00
C ILE A 288 -11.32 -14.02 8.24
N TRP A 289 -12.52 -13.47 8.06
CA TRP A 289 -13.43 -13.18 9.16
C TRP A 289 -13.77 -14.42 9.98
N VAL A 290 -14.06 -15.55 9.31
CA VAL A 290 -14.49 -16.80 9.97
C VAL A 290 -13.30 -17.58 10.53
N TYR A 291 -12.21 -17.66 9.80
CA TYR A 291 -11.07 -18.55 10.12
C TYR A 291 -9.80 -17.81 10.57
N GLY A 292 -9.75 -16.49 10.50
CA GLY A 292 -8.56 -15.68 10.74
C GLY A 292 -7.95 -15.90 12.13
N SER A 293 -8.78 -15.93 13.18
CA SER A 293 -8.34 -16.20 14.54
C SER A 293 -7.66 -17.57 14.68
N ARG A 294 -8.23 -18.62 14.04
CA ARG A 294 -7.64 -19.97 14.03
C ARG A 294 -6.32 -20.02 13.28
N LEU A 295 -6.23 -19.32 12.14
CA LEU A 295 -5.02 -19.25 11.33
C LEU A 295 -3.89 -18.50 12.06
N ARG A 296 -4.23 -17.46 12.81
CA ARG A 296 -3.28 -16.67 13.61
C ARG A 296 -2.71 -17.50 14.77
N LEU A 297 -3.56 -18.22 15.50
CA LEU A 297 -3.16 -19.00 16.67
C LEU A 297 -2.28 -20.21 16.32
N LYS A 298 -2.40 -20.77 15.12
CA LYS A 298 -1.56 -21.91 14.69
C LYS A 298 -0.06 -21.62 14.64
N ASN A 299 0.36 -20.36 14.57
CA ASN A 299 1.76 -19.97 14.33
C ASN A 299 2.40 -19.10 15.41
N THR A 300 1.80 -18.96 16.59
CA THR A 300 2.41 -18.27 17.74
C THR A 300 3.61 -19.02 18.33
N SER A 301 3.89 -20.25 17.91
CA SER A 301 4.98 -21.08 18.45
C SER A 301 6.31 -21.01 17.69
N SER A 302 6.46 -20.16 16.68
CA SER A 302 7.65 -20.13 15.80
C SER A 302 8.50 -18.86 15.89
N TYR A 303 8.47 -18.14 17.03
CA TYR A 303 9.35 -17.00 17.32
C TYR A 303 10.44 -17.35 18.29
#